data_e12a8fda6289bc6d45beb0d391d8caa9
#
_entry.id   e12a8fda6289bc6d45beb0d391d8caa9
#
_cell.length_a   1.000
_cell.length_b   1.000
_cell.length_c   1.000
_cell.angle_alpha   90.00
_cell.angle_beta   90.00
_cell.angle_gamma   90.00
#
_symmetry.space_group_name_H-M   'P 1'
#
loop_
_entity.id
_entity.type
_entity.pdbx_description
1 polymer ?
#
loop_
_entity_poly.entity_id
_entity_poly.type
_entity_poly.pdbx_seq_one_letter_code
_entity_poly.pdbx_strand_id
1 'polypeptide(L)'
;TKTYPATGNWKRAVEHKPEFVFIQFGHNDSHAPSLPEATGAEGEFTTNLERYISEARAAGIVPVLITPMHRRMFGPEGRLTEELAPYAAAVRNVAKTNQVPLIDLYASSGDLLTRLGEAGSASLTVSDKDRTHFTEEGAGVMAGLVVEGMRNASPEVAKLVQENPSTP
;
A
#
# COMPACT_ATOMS: atom_id res chain seq x y z
N THR A 1 9.71 2.22 5.27
CA THR A 1 10.77 1.76 4.34
C THR A 1 12.12 1.57 5.02
N LYS A 2 12.55 2.52 5.83
CA LYS A 2 13.90 2.62 6.40
C LYS A 2 14.26 1.50 7.38
N THR A 3 13.40 1.21 8.34
CA THR A 3 13.69 0.24 9.42
C THR A 3 13.35 -1.20 9.07
N TYR A 4 12.53 -1.43 8.07
CA TYR A 4 12.04 -2.76 7.71
C TYR A 4 13.14 -3.77 7.33
N PRO A 5 14.22 -3.41 6.62
CA PRO A 5 15.30 -4.36 6.32
C PRO A 5 16.00 -4.89 7.56
N ALA A 6 16.14 -4.07 8.62
CA ALA A 6 16.77 -4.48 9.87
C ALA A 6 16.00 -5.58 10.62
N THR A 7 14.70 -5.77 10.33
CA THR A 7 13.90 -6.88 10.89
C THR A 7 14.27 -8.25 10.33
N GLY A 8 15.03 -8.31 9.23
CA GLY A 8 15.33 -9.53 8.48
C GLY A 8 14.17 -10.05 7.62
N ASN A 9 12.97 -9.46 7.71
CA ASN A 9 11.81 -9.92 6.98
C ASN A 9 11.96 -9.76 5.46
N TRP A 10 12.54 -8.65 5.02
CA TRP A 10 12.82 -8.43 3.60
C TRP A 10 13.77 -9.48 3.03
N LYS A 11 14.88 -9.75 3.73
CA LYS A 11 15.83 -10.78 3.34
C LYS A 11 15.15 -12.15 3.20
N ARG A 12 14.34 -12.55 4.19
CA ARG A 12 13.57 -13.81 4.13
C ARG A 12 12.62 -13.85 2.94
N ALA A 13 11.89 -12.76 2.67
CA ALA A 13 10.99 -12.69 1.52
C ALA A 13 11.73 -12.93 0.20
N VAL A 14 12.89 -12.31 0.02
CA VAL A 14 13.73 -12.49 -1.17
C VAL A 14 14.32 -13.91 -1.26
N GLU A 15 14.75 -14.49 -0.13
CA GLU A 15 15.29 -15.87 -0.07
C GLU A 15 14.27 -16.94 -0.46
N HIS A 16 12.96 -16.70 -0.24
CA HIS A 16 11.90 -17.59 -0.71
C HIS A 16 11.72 -17.60 -2.23
N LYS A 17 12.34 -16.65 -2.94
CA LYS A 17 12.24 -16.50 -4.41
C LYS A 17 10.82 -16.58 -4.95
N PRO A 18 9.86 -15.79 -4.42
CA PRO A 18 8.51 -15.75 -4.97
C PRO A 18 8.56 -15.23 -6.41
N GLU A 19 7.56 -15.54 -7.21
CA GLU A 19 7.41 -14.97 -8.55
C GLU A 19 7.15 -13.46 -8.49
N PHE A 20 6.31 -13.02 -7.54
CA PHE A 20 5.97 -11.62 -7.32
C PHE A 20 6.20 -11.21 -5.86
N VAL A 21 6.58 -9.95 -5.66
CA VAL A 21 6.58 -9.33 -4.33
C VAL A 21 5.77 -8.04 -4.35
N PHE A 22 4.76 -7.96 -3.49
CA PHE A 22 3.92 -6.78 -3.32
C PHE A 22 4.51 -5.89 -2.23
N ILE A 23 4.83 -4.65 -2.58
CA ILE A 23 5.56 -3.70 -1.73
C ILE A 23 4.65 -2.52 -1.41
N GLN A 24 4.23 -2.42 -0.14
CA GLN A 24 3.41 -1.32 0.37
C GLN A 24 4.07 -0.70 1.61
N PHE A 25 4.36 0.59 1.54
CA PHE A 25 4.90 1.40 2.62
C PHE A 25 4.27 2.80 2.61
N GLY A 26 4.57 3.61 3.61
CA GLY A 26 4.14 5.00 3.72
C GLY A 26 3.56 5.37 5.08
N HIS A 27 2.81 4.46 5.74
CA HIS A 27 2.15 4.77 7.01
C HIS A 27 3.15 5.09 8.13
N ASN A 28 4.15 4.23 8.35
CA ASN A 28 5.17 4.47 9.36
C ASN A 28 6.17 5.54 8.91
N ASP A 29 6.42 5.62 7.60
CA ASP A 29 7.27 6.66 7.02
C ASP A 29 6.72 8.07 7.26
N SER A 30 5.38 8.22 7.35
CA SER A 30 4.69 9.48 7.62
C SER A 30 4.63 9.89 9.10
N HIS A 31 5.24 9.13 10.00
CA HIS A 31 5.31 9.48 11.41
C HIS A 31 6.13 10.76 11.66
N ALA A 32 6.09 11.26 12.90
CA ALA A 32 6.87 12.42 13.28
C ALA A 32 8.37 12.22 12.95
N PRO A 33 9.07 13.24 12.43
CA PRO A 33 10.47 13.11 11.99
C PRO A 33 11.46 12.65 13.08
N SER A 34 11.08 12.74 14.35
CA SER A 34 11.86 12.26 15.49
C SER A 34 11.83 10.74 15.65
N LEU A 35 10.92 10.04 14.98
CA LEU A 35 10.81 8.58 15.06
C LEU A 35 11.76 7.89 14.05
N PRO A 36 12.36 6.75 14.42
CA PRO A 36 13.41 6.11 13.62
C PRO A 36 12.92 5.60 12.27
N GLU A 37 11.64 5.28 12.13
CA GLU A 37 11.03 4.79 10.90
C GLU A 37 10.62 5.91 9.95
N ALA A 38 10.54 7.16 10.42
CA ALA A 38 10.10 8.30 9.62
C ALA A 38 11.08 8.60 8.48
N THR A 39 10.53 8.85 7.29
CA THR A 39 11.29 9.30 6.12
C THR A 39 10.50 10.39 5.40
N GLY A 40 11.19 11.33 4.77
CA GLY A 40 10.51 12.27 3.87
C GLY A 40 10.00 11.56 2.62
N ALA A 41 8.79 11.89 2.17
CA ALA A 41 8.18 11.31 0.98
C ALA A 41 9.04 11.50 -0.27
N GLU A 42 9.69 12.64 -0.38
CA GLU A 42 10.73 12.91 -1.36
C GLU A 42 12.11 12.59 -0.76
N GLY A 43 12.99 11.97 -1.54
CA GLY A 43 14.34 11.61 -1.11
C GLY A 43 14.44 10.23 -0.46
N GLU A 44 14.56 10.09 0.87
CA GLU A 44 14.88 8.81 1.53
C GLU A 44 13.81 7.73 1.28
N PHE A 45 12.51 8.08 1.33
CA PHE A 45 11.44 7.13 1.03
C PHE A 45 11.53 6.58 -0.40
N THR A 46 11.72 7.48 -1.37
CA THR A 46 11.86 7.16 -2.79
C THR A 46 13.07 6.26 -3.03
N THR A 47 14.23 6.65 -2.50
CA THR A 47 15.48 5.87 -2.61
C THR A 47 15.32 4.46 -2.00
N ASN A 48 14.63 4.35 -0.88
CA ASN A 48 14.36 3.05 -0.27
C ASN A 48 13.47 2.17 -1.15
N LEU A 49 12.42 2.73 -1.78
CA LEU A 49 11.57 1.98 -2.72
C LEU A 49 12.37 1.50 -3.94
N GLU A 50 13.20 2.36 -4.52
CA GLU A 50 14.07 1.99 -5.65
C GLU A 50 15.04 0.86 -5.28
N ARG A 51 15.57 0.88 -4.05
CA ARG A 51 16.40 -0.21 -3.54
C ARG A 51 15.62 -1.52 -3.47
N TYR A 52 14.40 -1.55 -2.91
CA TYR A 52 13.56 -2.75 -2.87
C TYR A 52 13.26 -3.30 -4.26
N ILE A 53 12.98 -2.43 -5.24
CA ILE A 53 12.78 -2.81 -6.63
C ILE A 53 14.04 -3.47 -7.21
N SER A 54 15.20 -2.84 -7.01
CA SER A 54 16.48 -3.33 -7.51
C SER A 54 16.86 -4.69 -6.92
N GLU A 55 16.70 -4.84 -5.60
CA GLU A 55 17.01 -6.11 -4.90
C GLU A 55 16.05 -7.24 -5.32
N ALA A 56 14.74 -6.96 -5.49
CA ALA A 56 13.78 -7.92 -5.99
C ALA A 56 14.15 -8.39 -7.40
N ARG A 57 14.43 -7.46 -8.32
CA ARG A 57 14.82 -7.76 -9.69
C ARG A 57 16.14 -8.55 -9.77
N ALA A 58 17.11 -8.21 -8.94
CA ALA A 58 18.39 -8.95 -8.86
C ALA A 58 18.18 -10.40 -8.41
N ALA A 59 17.14 -10.69 -7.64
CA ALA A 59 16.76 -12.03 -7.23
C ALA A 59 15.83 -12.74 -8.23
N GLY A 60 15.49 -12.12 -9.36
CA GLY A 60 14.55 -12.65 -10.36
C GLY A 60 13.08 -12.55 -9.97
N ILE A 61 12.75 -11.68 -9.01
CA ILE A 61 11.40 -11.47 -8.49
C ILE A 61 10.78 -10.25 -9.17
N VAL A 62 9.51 -10.34 -9.57
CA VAL A 62 8.75 -9.20 -10.13
C VAL A 62 8.21 -8.34 -8.99
N PRO A 63 8.70 -7.10 -8.81
CA PRO A 63 8.13 -6.19 -7.82
C PRO A 63 6.82 -5.58 -8.33
N VAL A 64 5.84 -5.45 -7.42
CA VAL A 64 4.57 -4.73 -7.63
C VAL A 64 4.45 -3.70 -6.53
N LEU A 65 4.30 -2.43 -6.87
CA LEU A 65 4.11 -1.37 -5.88
C LEU A 65 2.64 -1.17 -5.57
N ILE A 66 2.35 -0.91 -4.28
CA ILE A 66 1.02 -0.55 -3.81
C ILE A 66 1.14 0.79 -3.07
N THR A 67 0.33 1.78 -3.44
CA THR A 67 0.26 3.03 -2.67
C THR A 67 -0.29 2.78 -1.26
N PRO A 68 0.14 3.54 -0.23
CA PRO A 68 -0.49 3.43 1.09
C PRO A 68 -1.99 3.76 0.99
N MET A 69 -2.85 2.98 1.62
CA MET A 69 -4.28 3.29 1.71
C MET A 69 -4.53 4.48 2.64
N HIS A 70 -5.67 5.16 2.47
CA HIS A 70 -6.08 6.19 3.42
C HIS A 70 -6.27 5.64 4.82
N ARG A 71 -5.83 6.40 5.84
CA ARG A 71 -6.38 6.23 7.19
C ARG A 71 -7.83 6.71 7.20
N ARG A 72 -8.68 6.10 8.03
CA ARG A 72 -10.06 6.53 8.20
C ARG A 72 -10.14 7.82 9.04
N MET A 73 -9.40 8.84 8.64
CA MET A 73 -9.33 10.12 9.34
C MET A 73 -10.08 11.18 8.55
N PHE A 74 -11.15 11.67 9.15
CA PHE A 74 -11.98 12.73 8.59
C PHE A 74 -11.72 14.02 9.34
N GLY A 75 -11.48 15.08 8.61
CA GLY A 75 -11.35 16.44 9.11
C GLY A 75 -12.71 17.16 9.20
N PRO A 76 -12.66 18.47 9.47
CA PRO A 76 -13.85 19.31 9.40
C PRO A 76 -14.59 19.11 8.07
N GLU A 77 -15.92 19.20 8.11
CA GLU A 77 -16.80 19.02 6.93
C GLU A 77 -16.81 17.59 6.35
N GLY A 78 -16.30 16.58 7.11
CA GLY A 78 -16.36 15.17 6.70
C GLY A 78 -15.47 14.81 5.52
N ARG A 79 -14.44 15.61 5.23
CA ARG A 79 -13.44 15.28 4.20
C ARG A 79 -12.31 14.46 4.78
N LEU A 80 -11.82 13.46 4.02
CA LEU A 80 -10.63 12.70 4.38
C LEU A 80 -9.40 13.60 4.50
N THR A 81 -8.52 13.26 5.42
CA THR A 81 -7.22 13.91 5.55
C THR A 81 -6.24 13.40 4.50
N GLU A 82 -5.29 14.23 4.10
CA GLU A 82 -4.38 13.99 2.97
C GLU A 82 -2.93 13.74 3.42
N GLU A 83 -2.70 13.32 4.68
CA GLU A 83 -1.36 13.16 5.25
C GLU A 83 -0.50 12.11 4.52
N LEU A 84 -1.12 11.14 3.85
CA LEU A 84 -0.42 10.12 3.06
C LEU A 84 -0.32 10.47 1.56
N ALA A 85 -0.94 11.56 1.11
CA ALA A 85 -0.91 11.97 -0.30
C ALA A 85 0.52 12.13 -0.86
N PRO A 86 1.49 12.74 -0.14
CA PRO A 86 2.87 12.85 -0.63
C PRO A 86 3.52 11.48 -0.85
N TYR A 87 3.27 10.51 0.03
CA TYR A 87 3.82 9.15 -0.08
C TYR A 87 3.16 8.37 -1.22
N ALA A 88 1.85 8.51 -1.42
CA ALA A 88 1.16 7.93 -2.56
C ALA A 88 1.68 8.50 -3.89
N ALA A 89 1.90 9.81 -3.96
CA ALA A 89 2.50 10.47 -5.12
C ALA A 89 3.91 9.94 -5.40
N ALA A 90 4.74 9.78 -4.37
CA ALA A 90 6.09 9.22 -4.48
C ALA A 90 6.06 7.78 -5.02
N VAL A 91 5.17 6.91 -4.50
CA VAL A 91 5.01 5.53 -5.00
C VAL A 91 4.61 5.51 -6.47
N ARG A 92 3.63 6.34 -6.90
CA ARG A 92 3.23 6.45 -8.31
C ARG A 92 4.40 6.87 -9.20
N ASN A 93 5.19 7.83 -8.74
CA ASN A 93 6.34 8.35 -9.49
C ASN A 93 7.43 7.28 -9.64
N VAL A 94 7.78 6.58 -8.55
CA VAL A 94 8.75 5.49 -8.57
C VAL A 94 8.27 4.35 -9.47
N ALA A 95 7.00 3.95 -9.38
CA ALA A 95 6.42 2.92 -10.25
C ALA A 95 6.56 3.28 -11.72
N LYS A 96 6.19 4.51 -12.09
CA LYS A 96 6.28 5.01 -13.46
C LYS A 96 7.73 5.06 -13.96
N THR A 97 8.63 5.64 -13.18
CA THR A 97 10.04 5.81 -13.57
C THR A 97 10.76 4.47 -13.72
N ASN A 98 10.46 3.51 -12.85
CA ASN A 98 11.07 2.19 -12.86
C ASN A 98 10.28 1.14 -13.68
N GLN A 99 9.17 1.54 -14.32
CA GLN A 99 8.32 0.63 -15.09
C GLN A 99 7.89 -0.61 -14.26
N VAL A 100 7.38 -0.35 -13.07
CA VAL A 100 6.90 -1.37 -12.12
C VAL A 100 5.37 -1.34 -12.11
N PRO A 101 4.68 -2.50 -12.14
CA PRO A 101 3.24 -2.57 -11.94
C PRO A 101 2.81 -1.85 -10.66
N LEU A 102 1.70 -1.10 -10.74
CA LEU A 102 1.19 -0.28 -9.64
C LEU A 102 -0.26 -0.64 -9.32
N ILE A 103 -0.55 -0.81 -8.03
CA ILE A 103 -1.89 -0.85 -7.48
C ILE A 103 -2.13 0.45 -6.70
N ASP A 104 -3.03 1.30 -7.20
CA ASP A 104 -3.31 2.60 -6.58
C ASP A 104 -4.38 2.48 -5.48
N LEU A 105 -3.99 1.86 -4.37
CA LEU A 105 -4.89 1.66 -3.23
C LEU A 105 -5.23 2.98 -2.52
N TYR A 106 -4.37 4.02 -2.62
CA TYR A 106 -4.69 5.35 -2.11
C TYR A 106 -5.95 5.90 -2.76
N ALA A 107 -6.01 5.88 -4.09
CA ALA A 107 -7.17 6.36 -4.83
C ALA A 107 -8.41 5.52 -4.50
N SER A 108 -8.35 4.20 -4.64
CA SER A 108 -9.52 3.34 -4.45
C SER A 108 -10.05 3.32 -3.01
N SER A 109 -9.17 3.36 -2.00
CA SER A 109 -9.60 3.46 -0.60
C SER A 109 -10.17 4.84 -0.27
N GLY A 110 -9.61 5.90 -0.84
CA GLY A 110 -10.12 7.27 -0.71
C GLY A 110 -11.54 7.40 -1.26
N ASP A 111 -11.78 6.89 -2.46
CA ASP A 111 -13.11 6.86 -3.09
C ASP A 111 -14.12 6.06 -2.25
N LEU A 112 -13.72 4.90 -1.73
CA LEU A 112 -14.55 4.08 -0.86
C LEU A 112 -14.92 4.82 0.43
N LEU A 113 -13.95 5.34 1.16
CA LEU A 113 -14.16 6.01 2.43
C LEU A 113 -14.96 7.30 2.25
N THR A 114 -14.73 8.05 1.17
CA THR A 114 -15.53 9.24 0.84
C THR A 114 -16.99 8.89 0.58
N ARG A 115 -17.25 7.81 -0.16
CA ARG A 115 -18.62 7.33 -0.45
C ARG A 115 -19.35 6.84 0.80
N LEU A 116 -18.67 6.15 1.71
CA LEU A 116 -19.24 5.65 2.96
C LEU A 116 -19.41 6.75 4.01
N GLY A 117 -18.57 7.76 3.99
CA GLY A 117 -18.46 8.77 5.03
C GLY A 117 -17.92 8.23 6.35
N GLU A 118 -17.74 9.10 7.35
CA GLU A 118 -17.16 8.73 8.65
C GLU A 118 -17.99 7.67 9.37
N ALA A 119 -19.29 7.85 9.44
CA ALA A 119 -20.20 6.93 10.13
C ALA A 119 -20.31 5.58 9.40
N GLY A 120 -20.46 5.59 8.07
CA GLY A 120 -20.64 4.37 7.29
C GLY A 120 -19.37 3.52 7.17
N SER A 121 -18.20 4.09 7.45
CA SER A 121 -16.92 3.38 7.45
C SER A 121 -16.43 2.96 8.85
N ALA A 122 -17.21 3.20 9.91
CA ALA A 122 -16.79 3.01 11.29
C ALA A 122 -16.39 1.55 11.60
N SER A 123 -17.11 0.55 11.04
CA SER A 123 -16.85 -0.87 11.23
C SER A 123 -15.54 -1.35 10.58
N LEU A 124 -14.97 -0.59 9.65
CA LEU A 124 -13.78 -1.00 8.92
C LEU A 124 -12.48 -0.87 9.73
N THR A 125 -12.45 -0.04 10.76
CA THR A 125 -11.25 0.16 11.61
C THR A 125 -11.49 -0.29 13.04
N VAL A 126 -10.40 -0.62 13.73
CA VAL A 126 -10.42 -1.25 15.07
C VAL A 126 -11.21 -0.42 16.08
N SER A 127 -11.11 0.91 16.04
CA SER A 127 -11.86 1.81 16.93
C SER A 127 -11.75 3.26 16.45
N ASP A 128 -12.49 4.16 17.11
CA ASP A 128 -12.36 5.61 16.88
C ASP A 128 -11.01 6.19 17.33
N LYS A 129 -10.26 5.47 18.15
CA LYS A 129 -8.90 5.83 18.57
C LYS A 129 -7.84 5.23 17.65
N ASP A 130 -8.15 4.12 16.99
CA ASP A 130 -7.29 3.48 16.02
C ASP A 130 -8.01 3.42 14.66
N ARG A 131 -7.80 4.45 13.89
CA ARG A 131 -8.37 4.65 12.56
C ARG A 131 -7.41 4.24 11.43
N THR A 132 -6.34 3.55 11.79
CA THR A 132 -5.29 3.08 10.86
C THR A 132 -5.37 1.58 10.65
N HIS A 133 -5.54 0.80 11.72
CA HIS A 133 -5.62 -0.66 11.64
C HIS A 133 -7.05 -1.12 11.40
N PHE A 134 -7.20 -2.20 10.63
CA PHE A 134 -8.49 -2.70 10.20
C PHE A 134 -9.03 -3.78 11.11
N THR A 135 -10.36 -3.86 11.19
CA THR A 135 -11.07 -5.07 11.61
C THR A 135 -10.92 -6.15 10.54
N GLU A 136 -11.39 -7.38 10.83
CA GLU A 136 -11.45 -8.46 9.82
C GLU A 136 -12.30 -8.03 8.61
N GLU A 137 -13.46 -7.39 8.85
CA GLU A 137 -14.32 -6.83 7.80
C GLU A 137 -13.55 -5.80 6.95
N GLY A 138 -12.91 -4.82 7.61
CA GLY A 138 -12.14 -3.79 6.93
C GLY A 138 -10.97 -4.34 6.14
N ALA A 139 -10.26 -5.34 6.68
CA ALA A 139 -9.18 -6.02 5.98
C ALA A 139 -9.69 -6.74 4.72
N GLY A 140 -10.85 -7.42 4.81
CA GLY A 140 -11.51 -8.05 3.66
C GLY A 140 -11.87 -7.03 2.57
N VAL A 141 -12.43 -5.88 2.97
CA VAL A 141 -12.78 -4.79 2.05
C VAL A 141 -11.51 -4.25 1.34
N MET A 142 -10.44 -3.97 2.09
CA MET A 142 -9.18 -3.49 1.51
C MET A 142 -8.54 -4.54 0.58
N ALA A 143 -8.60 -5.82 0.95
CA ALA A 143 -8.13 -6.91 0.09
C ALA A 143 -8.91 -6.96 -1.23
N GLY A 144 -10.22 -6.73 -1.21
CA GLY A 144 -11.04 -6.61 -2.41
C GLY A 144 -10.58 -5.48 -3.34
N LEU A 145 -10.23 -4.32 -2.78
CA LEU A 145 -9.67 -3.20 -3.56
C LEU A 145 -8.30 -3.54 -4.17
N VAL A 146 -7.46 -4.26 -3.42
CA VAL A 146 -6.17 -4.73 -3.95
C VAL A 146 -6.38 -5.70 -5.11
N VAL A 147 -7.28 -6.68 -4.95
CA VAL A 147 -7.62 -7.66 -6.00
C VAL A 147 -8.13 -6.94 -7.27
N GLU A 148 -8.99 -5.95 -7.13
CA GLU A 148 -9.45 -5.15 -8.27
C GLU A 148 -8.30 -4.36 -8.90
N GLY A 149 -7.43 -3.76 -8.09
CA GLY A 149 -6.22 -3.09 -8.57
C GLY A 149 -5.27 -4.03 -9.32
N MET A 150 -5.14 -5.30 -8.90
CA MET A 150 -4.32 -6.31 -9.58
C MET A 150 -4.78 -6.58 -11.00
N ARG A 151 -6.11 -6.55 -11.27
CA ARG A 151 -6.68 -6.76 -12.61
C ARG A 151 -6.19 -5.71 -13.62
N ASN A 152 -5.83 -4.51 -13.12
CA ASN A 152 -5.43 -3.36 -13.92
C ASN A 152 -3.93 -3.05 -13.85
N ALA A 153 -3.16 -3.71 -12.97
CA ALA A 153 -1.75 -3.38 -12.72
C ALA A 153 -0.82 -3.79 -13.88
N SER A 154 -0.95 -5.02 -14.35
CA SER A 154 -0.31 -5.55 -15.56
C SER A 154 -0.97 -6.87 -15.99
N PRO A 155 -0.80 -7.33 -17.25
CA PRO A 155 -1.32 -8.63 -17.68
C PRO A 155 -0.83 -9.80 -16.84
N GLU A 156 0.43 -9.77 -16.37
CA GLU A 156 1.03 -10.83 -15.55
C GLU A 156 0.40 -10.84 -14.15
N VAL A 157 0.26 -9.67 -13.52
CA VAL A 157 -0.37 -9.54 -12.21
C VAL A 157 -1.86 -9.90 -12.26
N ALA A 158 -2.55 -9.52 -13.34
CA ALA A 158 -3.97 -9.84 -13.54
C ALA A 158 -4.23 -11.36 -13.58
N LYS A 159 -3.30 -12.16 -14.08
CA LYS A 159 -3.41 -13.64 -14.12
C LYS A 159 -3.45 -14.28 -12.72
N LEU A 160 -2.90 -13.61 -11.71
CA LEU A 160 -2.93 -14.08 -10.31
C LEU A 160 -4.35 -14.06 -9.73
N VAL A 161 -5.23 -13.27 -10.33
CA VAL A 161 -6.62 -13.06 -9.89
C VAL A 161 -7.56 -13.71 -10.91
N GLN A 162 -7.36 -14.98 -11.20
CA GLN A 162 -8.31 -15.73 -12.03
C GLN A 162 -9.65 -15.81 -11.28
N GLU A 163 -10.72 -15.55 -11.99
CA GLU A 163 -12.06 -15.80 -11.48
C GLU A 163 -12.13 -17.26 -11.04
N ASN A 164 -12.31 -17.46 -9.74
CA ASN A 164 -12.59 -18.79 -9.25
C ASN A 164 -14.01 -19.12 -9.67
N PRO A 165 -14.27 -20.08 -10.60
CA PRO A 165 -15.62 -20.37 -11.08
C PRO A 165 -16.52 -21.01 -10.00
N SER A 166 -16.07 -21.05 -8.76
CA SER A 166 -16.70 -21.76 -7.64
C SER A 166 -17.18 -20.84 -6.53
N THR A 167 -17.55 -19.58 -6.80
CA THR A 167 -18.30 -18.78 -5.82
C THR A 167 -19.73 -18.67 -6.31
N PRO A 168 -20.70 -19.31 -5.62
CA PRO A 168 -22.12 -19.24 -5.98
C PRO A 168 -22.70 -17.86 -5.74
#